data_52a2acde5dd63fb0493a378f2bed5a44
#
_entry.id   52a2acde5dd63fb0493a378f2bed5a44
#
_cell.length_a   1.000
_cell.length_b   1.000
_cell.length_c   1.000
_cell.angle_alpha   90.00
_cell.angle_beta   90.00
_cell.angle_gamma   90.00
#
_symmetry.space_group_name_H-M   'P 1'
#
loop_
_entity.id
_entity.type
_entity.pdbx_description
1 polymer ?
#
loop_
_entity_poly.entity_id
_entity_poly.type
_entity_poly.pdbx_seq_one_letter_code
_entity_poly.pdbx_strand_id
1 'polypeptide(L)'
;LLERKYYNFKGLNLSLETLDGLVKHNGKVLNQNKFNSILGKKFFKNKINYLLNPSMEAQLAAISDDIAYNSHDLEDGLRAKLYTIKDLKYIPILSSVIAKHEKFIKLKGSELVSRQIIRSIINEMVNDIILNTKKNIKKHKINSVKDIYNSESPLVCFSKEMQLFDISIKSFLRERMYFSKNVLKKTNNGKKIIEILFY
;
A
#
# COMPACT_ATOMS: atom_id res chain seq x y z
N LEU A 1 0.66 -21.04 2.52
CA LEU A 1 1.57 -21.03 1.36
C LEU A 1 2.63 -22.13 1.46
N LEU A 2 3.27 -22.31 2.61
CA LEU A 2 4.35 -23.28 2.80
C LEU A 2 3.85 -24.71 3.01
N GLU A 3 2.67 -24.88 3.61
CA GLU A 3 2.13 -26.18 4.00
C GLU A 3 0.87 -26.59 3.23
N ARG A 4 0.34 -25.70 2.37
CA ARG A 4 -0.86 -26.04 1.58
C ARG A 4 -0.53 -27.18 0.61
N LYS A 5 -1.29 -28.24 0.67
CA LYS A 5 -1.18 -29.36 -0.27
C LYS A 5 -1.77 -28.93 -1.62
N TYR A 6 -0.96 -29.05 -2.65
CA TYR A 6 -1.37 -28.95 -4.05
C TYR A 6 -1.50 -30.36 -4.64
N TYR A 7 -2.11 -30.49 -5.79
CA TYR A 7 -2.35 -31.81 -6.40
C TYR A 7 -1.06 -32.62 -6.57
N ASN A 8 0.02 -31.99 -7.07
CA ASN A 8 1.28 -32.66 -7.39
C ASN A 8 2.44 -32.31 -6.44
N PHE A 9 2.24 -31.43 -5.45
CA PHE A 9 3.33 -31.01 -4.55
C PHE A 9 2.82 -30.44 -3.22
N LYS A 10 3.68 -30.40 -2.23
CA LYS A 10 3.40 -29.84 -0.90
C LYS A 10 3.97 -28.44 -0.82
N GLY A 11 3.09 -27.44 -0.77
CA GLY A 11 3.47 -26.04 -0.62
C GLY A 11 4.16 -25.45 -1.85
N LEU A 12 4.28 -24.13 -1.89
CA LEU A 12 5.04 -23.42 -2.91
C LEU A 12 6.53 -23.47 -2.53
N ASN A 13 7.38 -23.85 -3.48
CA ASN A 13 8.83 -23.84 -3.30
C ASN A 13 9.37 -22.42 -3.50
N LEU A 14 9.07 -21.51 -2.55
CA LEU A 14 9.48 -20.12 -2.60
C LEU A 14 10.95 -19.98 -2.17
N SER A 15 11.68 -19.06 -2.81
CA SER A 15 13.02 -18.71 -2.39
C SER A 15 13.03 -18.03 -1.00
N LEU A 16 14.18 -18.05 -0.35
CA LEU A 16 14.35 -17.42 0.97
C LEU A 16 14.10 -15.91 0.89
N GLU A 17 14.51 -15.27 -0.20
CA GLU A 17 14.31 -13.83 -0.45
C GLU A 17 12.84 -13.49 -0.58
N THR A 18 12.05 -14.32 -1.26
CA THR A 18 10.60 -14.15 -1.35
C THR A 18 9.93 -14.27 0.02
N LEU A 19 10.36 -15.26 0.81
CA LEU A 19 9.85 -15.45 2.18
C LEU A 19 10.27 -14.31 3.11
N ASP A 20 11.49 -13.81 2.98
CA ASP A 20 11.97 -12.62 3.69
C ASP A 20 11.11 -11.40 3.36
N GLY A 21 10.82 -11.19 2.07
CA GLY A 21 9.93 -10.12 1.61
C GLY A 21 8.51 -10.21 2.16
N LEU A 22 7.92 -11.41 2.18
CA LEU A 22 6.60 -11.64 2.77
C LEU A 22 6.56 -11.33 4.27
N VAL A 23 7.58 -11.78 5.00
CA VAL A 23 7.68 -11.54 6.45
C VAL A 23 7.86 -10.04 6.75
N LYS A 24 8.61 -9.34 5.91
CA LYS A 24 8.95 -7.92 6.07
C LYS A 24 8.11 -6.99 5.21
N HIS A 25 6.93 -7.43 4.78
CA HIS A 25 6.04 -6.61 3.94
C HIS A 25 5.80 -5.20 4.53
N ASN A 26 5.70 -5.08 5.84
CA ASN A 26 5.58 -3.80 6.55
C ASN A 26 6.92 -3.28 7.13
N GLY A 27 8.04 -3.67 6.55
CA GLY A 27 9.38 -3.28 6.99
C GLY A 27 10.04 -4.25 7.98
N LYS A 28 11.04 -3.74 8.72
CA LYS A 28 11.78 -4.53 9.73
C LYS A 28 10.84 -5.08 10.80
N VAL A 29 11.05 -6.34 11.21
CA VAL A 29 10.24 -6.97 12.24
C VAL A 29 10.89 -6.76 13.61
N LEU A 30 10.41 -5.79 14.36
CA LEU A 30 10.94 -5.46 15.69
C LEU A 30 10.47 -6.45 16.77
N ASN A 31 9.28 -7.02 16.64
CA ASN A 31 8.73 -8.01 17.58
C ASN A 31 8.72 -9.41 16.97
N GLN A 32 9.81 -10.14 17.12
CA GLN A 32 9.97 -11.49 16.59
C GLN A 32 9.04 -12.53 17.24
N ASN A 33 8.62 -12.31 18.48
CA ASN A 33 7.79 -13.27 19.21
C ASN A 33 6.42 -13.44 18.56
N LYS A 34 5.85 -12.38 18.03
CA LYS A 34 4.55 -12.42 17.33
C LYS A 34 4.62 -13.29 16.07
N PHE A 35 5.71 -13.20 15.31
CA PHE A 35 5.90 -14.03 14.11
C PHE A 35 6.22 -15.48 14.44
N ASN A 36 7.01 -15.72 15.48
CA ASN A 36 7.35 -17.07 15.94
C ASN A 36 6.13 -17.85 16.45
N SER A 37 5.09 -17.17 16.96
CA SER A 37 3.85 -17.83 17.36
C SER A 37 3.01 -18.28 16.16
N ILE A 38 3.06 -17.56 15.05
CA ILE A 38 2.27 -17.83 13.85
C ILE A 38 2.97 -18.83 12.91
N LEU A 39 4.29 -18.68 12.72
CA LEU A 39 5.07 -19.42 11.73
C LEU A 39 5.82 -20.62 12.32
N GLY A 40 5.80 -20.79 13.65
CA GLY A 40 6.56 -21.83 14.36
C GLY A 40 8.04 -21.46 14.57
N LYS A 41 8.51 -21.72 15.78
CA LYS A 41 9.87 -21.34 16.24
C LYS A 41 11.04 -21.94 15.43
N LYS A 42 10.78 -23.00 14.67
CA LYS A 42 11.85 -23.75 13.99
C LYS A 42 12.10 -23.34 12.53
N PHE A 43 11.12 -22.70 11.87
CA PHE A 43 11.16 -22.57 10.40
C PHE A 43 12.13 -21.50 9.89
N PHE A 44 12.25 -20.36 10.59
CA PHE A 44 13.06 -19.23 10.14
C PHE A 44 14.21 -18.85 11.09
N LYS A 45 14.40 -19.59 12.18
CA LYS A 45 15.24 -19.18 13.32
C LYS A 45 16.66 -18.72 12.96
N ASN A 46 17.24 -19.16 11.84
CA ASN A 46 18.59 -18.83 11.42
C ASN A 46 18.71 -18.42 9.94
N LYS A 47 17.60 -18.23 9.24
CA LYS A 47 17.60 -17.96 7.79
C LYS A 47 17.18 -16.53 7.43
N ILE A 48 16.33 -15.91 8.23
CA ILE A 48 15.84 -14.54 8.02
C ILE A 48 16.31 -13.65 9.16
N ASN A 49 17.07 -12.62 8.82
CA ASN A 49 17.42 -11.59 9.80
C ASN A 49 16.34 -10.51 9.83
N TYR A 50 15.47 -10.55 10.81
CA TYR A 50 14.32 -9.68 10.97
C TYR A 50 14.64 -8.19 11.12
N LEU A 51 15.86 -7.85 11.58
CA LEU A 51 16.31 -6.49 11.86
C LEU A 51 16.86 -5.77 10.62
N LEU A 52 17.15 -6.51 9.55
CA LEU A 52 17.59 -5.95 8.28
C LEU A 52 16.39 -5.48 7.44
N ASN A 53 16.62 -4.53 6.54
CA ASN A 53 15.59 -4.13 5.58
C ASN A 53 15.22 -5.30 4.65
N PRO A 54 14.01 -5.31 4.07
CA PRO A 54 13.68 -6.21 2.97
C PRO A 54 14.44 -5.85 1.69
N SER A 55 14.44 -6.75 0.72
CA SER A 55 14.98 -6.47 -0.62
C SER A 55 14.27 -5.28 -1.29
N MET A 56 14.87 -4.70 -2.33
CA MET A 56 14.22 -3.60 -3.06
C MET A 56 12.91 -4.01 -3.70
N GLU A 57 12.83 -5.24 -4.20
CA GLU A 57 11.62 -5.82 -4.79
C GLU A 57 10.50 -5.90 -3.75
N ALA A 58 10.81 -6.33 -2.54
CA ALA A 58 9.83 -6.41 -1.46
C ALA A 58 9.38 -5.01 -0.99
N GLN A 59 10.31 -4.04 -0.91
CA GLN A 59 9.98 -2.65 -0.63
C GLN A 59 9.06 -2.06 -1.71
N LEU A 60 9.38 -2.35 -2.99
CA LEU A 60 8.58 -1.89 -4.12
C LEU A 60 7.18 -2.53 -4.11
N ALA A 61 7.09 -3.83 -3.86
CA ALA A 61 5.81 -4.54 -3.77
C ALA A 61 4.91 -3.94 -2.68
N ALA A 62 5.47 -3.66 -1.50
CA ALA A 62 4.73 -3.07 -0.39
C ALA A 62 4.17 -1.68 -0.71
N ILE A 63 4.99 -0.78 -1.28
CA ILE A 63 4.52 0.58 -1.61
C ILE A 63 3.58 0.59 -2.81
N SER A 64 3.72 -0.37 -3.73
CA SER A 64 2.78 -0.53 -4.86
C SER A 64 1.40 -0.97 -4.40
N ASP A 65 1.32 -1.81 -3.37
CA ASP A 65 0.07 -2.21 -2.74
C ASP A 65 -0.61 -1.01 -2.07
N ASP A 66 0.14 -0.19 -1.33
CA ASP A 66 -0.36 1.06 -0.75
C ASP A 66 -0.93 2.03 -1.82
N ILE A 67 -0.25 2.20 -2.94
CA ILE A 67 -0.72 3.04 -4.05
C ILE A 67 -2.02 2.49 -4.63
N ALA A 68 -2.05 1.19 -4.91
CA ALA A 68 -3.22 0.53 -5.47
C ALA A 68 -4.42 0.66 -4.53
N TYR A 69 -4.23 0.33 -3.25
CA TYR A 69 -5.26 0.40 -2.22
C TYR A 69 -5.86 1.80 -2.09
N ASN A 70 -5.02 2.81 -1.86
CA ASN A 70 -5.48 4.18 -1.70
C ASN A 70 -6.20 4.72 -2.95
N SER A 71 -5.70 4.35 -4.13
CA SER A 71 -6.27 4.80 -5.40
C SER A 71 -7.62 4.14 -5.69
N HIS A 72 -7.75 2.83 -5.44
CA HIS A 72 -9.02 2.12 -5.58
C HIS A 72 -10.05 2.60 -4.57
N ASP A 73 -9.67 2.84 -3.34
CA ASP A 73 -10.56 3.36 -2.32
C ASP A 73 -11.06 4.78 -2.65
N LEU A 74 -10.20 5.63 -3.23
CA LEU A 74 -10.63 6.94 -3.74
C LEU A 74 -11.67 6.79 -4.87
N GLU A 75 -11.45 5.86 -5.81
CA GLU A 75 -12.39 5.60 -6.88
C GLU A 75 -13.70 5.04 -6.36
N ASP A 76 -13.64 4.08 -5.45
CA ASP A 76 -14.82 3.44 -4.85
C ASP A 76 -15.66 4.42 -4.04
N GLY A 77 -15.04 5.31 -3.27
CA GLY A 77 -15.75 6.35 -2.54
C GLY A 77 -16.48 7.36 -3.45
N LEU A 78 -15.84 7.74 -4.57
CA LEU A 78 -16.46 8.57 -5.60
C LEU A 78 -17.65 7.85 -6.25
N ARG A 79 -17.49 6.58 -6.62
CA ARG A 79 -18.52 5.72 -7.22
C ARG A 79 -19.70 5.50 -6.26
N ALA A 80 -19.39 5.28 -4.98
CA ALA A 80 -20.39 5.14 -3.93
C ALA A 80 -21.05 6.47 -3.52
N LYS A 81 -20.64 7.60 -4.11
CA LYS A 81 -21.12 8.95 -3.81
C LYS A 81 -20.96 9.34 -2.33
N LEU A 82 -19.93 8.82 -1.66
CA LEU A 82 -19.59 9.20 -0.30
C LEU A 82 -19.00 10.62 -0.24
N TYR A 83 -18.37 11.04 -1.32
CA TYR A 83 -17.83 12.37 -1.57
C TYR A 83 -17.76 12.63 -3.09
N THR A 84 -17.40 13.85 -3.46
CA THR A 84 -17.34 14.31 -4.85
C THR A 84 -15.91 14.73 -5.22
N ILE A 85 -15.64 14.92 -6.53
CA ILE A 85 -14.35 15.48 -7.00
C ILE A 85 -14.08 16.86 -6.36
N LYS A 86 -15.11 17.63 -6.03
CA LYS A 86 -14.95 18.94 -5.37
C LYS A 86 -14.35 18.80 -3.98
N ASP A 87 -14.74 17.76 -3.24
CA ASP A 87 -14.23 17.48 -1.90
C ASP A 87 -12.73 17.12 -1.92
N LEU A 88 -12.24 16.58 -3.03
CA LEU A 88 -10.83 16.20 -3.21
C LEU A 88 -9.91 17.40 -3.53
N LYS A 89 -10.46 18.56 -3.92
CA LYS A 89 -9.65 19.75 -4.29
C LYS A 89 -8.79 20.30 -3.15
N TYR A 90 -9.13 19.97 -1.92
CA TYR A 90 -8.40 20.45 -0.73
C TYR A 90 -7.17 19.60 -0.40
N ILE A 91 -7.02 18.44 -1.05
CA ILE A 91 -5.85 17.57 -0.85
C ILE A 91 -4.72 18.06 -1.77
N PRO A 92 -3.51 18.31 -1.22
CA PRO A 92 -2.34 18.66 -2.03
C PRO A 92 -2.18 17.73 -3.24
N ILE A 93 -1.53 18.18 -4.31
CA ILE A 93 -1.34 17.42 -5.56
C ILE A 93 -2.69 17.14 -6.28
N LEU A 94 -3.75 16.66 -5.59
CA LEU A 94 -5.06 16.43 -6.21
C LEU A 94 -5.66 17.70 -6.80
N SER A 95 -5.48 18.85 -6.17
CA SER A 95 -5.96 20.14 -6.71
C SER A 95 -5.37 20.42 -8.09
N SER A 96 -4.07 20.21 -8.26
CA SER A 96 -3.39 20.41 -9.55
C SER A 96 -3.79 19.38 -10.60
N VAL A 97 -3.93 18.11 -10.20
CA VAL A 97 -4.42 17.03 -11.08
C VAL A 97 -5.84 17.29 -11.53
N ILE A 98 -6.75 17.68 -10.61
CA ILE A 98 -8.15 17.98 -10.93
C ILE A 98 -8.22 19.18 -11.88
N ALA A 99 -7.44 20.24 -11.66
CA ALA A 99 -7.40 21.40 -12.52
C ALA A 99 -7.05 21.07 -13.97
N LYS A 100 -6.12 20.14 -14.18
CA LYS A 100 -5.76 19.65 -15.54
C LYS A 100 -6.96 19.00 -16.25
N HIS A 101 -7.90 18.43 -15.51
CA HIS A 101 -9.07 17.72 -16.03
C HIS A 101 -10.38 18.54 -15.97
N GLU A 102 -10.38 19.75 -15.43
CA GLU A 102 -11.61 20.52 -15.14
C GLU A 102 -12.45 20.82 -16.38
N LYS A 103 -11.82 21.08 -17.52
CA LYS A 103 -12.51 21.30 -18.81
C LYS A 103 -13.31 20.07 -19.25
N PHE A 104 -12.83 18.86 -18.94
CA PHE A 104 -13.46 17.61 -19.32
C PHE A 104 -14.63 17.22 -18.41
N ILE A 105 -14.64 17.69 -17.17
CA ILE A 105 -15.74 17.44 -16.21
C ILE A 105 -17.05 18.01 -16.79
N LYS A 106 -16.99 19.20 -17.38
CA LYS A 106 -18.15 19.87 -17.99
C LYS A 106 -18.63 19.17 -19.28
N LEU A 107 -17.74 18.51 -20.01
CA LEU A 107 -18.02 17.95 -21.34
C LEU A 107 -18.42 16.49 -21.32
N LYS A 108 -17.84 15.66 -20.42
CA LYS A 108 -17.94 14.19 -20.48
C LYS A 108 -18.53 13.54 -19.23
N GLY A 109 -18.98 14.33 -18.26
CA GLY A 109 -19.53 13.82 -17.02
C GLY A 109 -18.46 13.42 -15.98
N SER A 110 -18.88 13.37 -14.72
CA SER A 110 -17.98 13.21 -13.58
C SER A 110 -17.34 11.81 -13.46
N GLU A 111 -18.03 10.75 -13.92
CA GLU A 111 -17.53 9.37 -13.75
C GLU A 111 -16.30 9.07 -14.62
N LEU A 112 -16.36 9.45 -15.89
CA LEU A 112 -15.25 9.23 -16.81
C LEU A 112 -14.02 10.06 -16.43
N VAL A 113 -14.25 11.26 -15.92
CA VAL A 113 -13.17 12.15 -15.47
C VAL A 113 -12.58 11.68 -14.15
N SER A 114 -13.37 11.13 -13.22
CA SER A 114 -12.81 10.59 -11.97
C SER A 114 -11.81 9.46 -12.24
N ARG A 115 -12.08 8.55 -13.16
CA ARG A 115 -11.12 7.51 -13.57
C ARG A 115 -9.81 8.10 -14.12
N GLN A 116 -9.89 9.17 -14.91
CA GLN A 116 -8.69 9.83 -15.44
C GLN A 116 -7.89 10.55 -14.34
N ILE A 117 -8.58 11.15 -13.37
CA ILE A 117 -7.95 11.74 -12.19
C ILE A 117 -7.20 10.66 -11.41
N ILE A 118 -7.84 9.52 -11.11
CA ILE A 118 -7.21 8.40 -10.40
C ILE A 118 -5.97 7.88 -11.14
N ARG A 119 -6.06 7.66 -12.46
CA ARG A 119 -4.89 7.27 -13.26
C ARG A 119 -3.76 8.29 -13.20
N SER A 120 -4.09 9.57 -13.23
CA SER A 120 -3.08 10.64 -13.12
C SER A 120 -2.40 10.63 -11.76
N ILE A 121 -3.15 10.38 -10.68
CA ILE A 121 -2.60 10.27 -9.32
C ILE A 121 -1.65 9.06 -9.22
N ILE A 122 -2.06 7.90 -9.72
CA ILE A 122 -1.21 6.70 -9.73
C ILE A 122 0.09 7.00 -10.48
N ASN A 123 0.00 7.66 -11.63
CA ASN A 123 1.18 8.03 -12.42
C ASN A 123 2.11 9.00 -11.67
N GLU A 124 1.59 10.02 -11.00
CA GLU A 124 2.38 10.95 -10.17
C GLU A 124 3.08 10.19 -9.02
N MET A 125 2.37 9.30 -8.31
CA MET A 125 2.94 8.50 -7.22
C MET A 125 4.02 7.54 -7.71
N VAL A 126 3.81 6.85 -8.83
CA VAL A 126 4.79 5.93 -9.44
C VAL A 126 6.03 6.69 -9.89
N ASN A 127 5.87 7.82 -10.55
CA ASN A 127 7.00 8.65 -11.00
C ASN A 127 7.82 9.17 -9.81
N ASP A 128 7.15 9.61 -8.75
CA ASP A 128 7.82 10.06 -7.52
C ASP A 128 8.68 8.94 -6.92
N ILE A 129 8.12 7.73 -6.78
CA ILE A 129 8.88 6.57 -6.27
C ILE A 129 10.11 6.29 -7.12
N ILE A 130 9.97 6.26 -8.45
CA ILE A 130 11.09 5.98 -9.35
C ILE A 130 12.20 7.02 -9.16
N LEU A 131 11.83 8.30 -9.15
CA LEU A 131 12.80 9.39 -9.03
C LEU A 131 13.44 9.41 -7.63
N ASN A 132 12.64 9.25 -6.58
CA ASN A 132 13.15 9.28 -5.20
C ASN A 132 14.02 8.05 -4.90
N THR A 133 13.64 6.86 -5.38
CA THR A 133 14.46 5.65 -5.23
C THR A 133 15.81 5.80 -5.92
N LYS A 134 15.85 6.32 -7.16
CA LYS A 134 17.13 6.62 -7.85
C LYS A 134 17.99 7.61 -7.07
N LYS A 135 17.37 8.62 -6.47
CA LYS A 135 18.06 9.59 -5.60
C LYS A 135 18.63 8.94 -4.35
N ASN A 136 17.85 8.07 -3.69
CA ASN A 136 18.28 7.35 -2.48
C ASN A 136 19.43 6.40 -2.76
N ILE A 137 19.39 5.63 -3.85
CA ILE A 137 20.49 4.75 -4.27
C ILE A 137 21.80 5.54 -4.40
N LYS A 138 21.77 6.68 -5.10
CA LYS A 138 22.94 7.55 -5.27
C LYS A 138 23.41 8.16 -3.95
N LYS A 139 22.47 8.71 -3.15
CA LYS A 139 22.75 9.36 -1.87
C LYS A 139 23.43 8.43 -0.87
N HIS A 140 22.93 7.19 -0.77
CA HIS A 140 23.43 6.19 0.17
C HIS A 140 24.54 5.29 -0.42
N LYS A 141 25.00 5.61 -1.65
CA LYS A 141 26.10 4.87 -2.33
C LYS A 141 25.86 3.36 -2.36
N ILE A 142 24.65 2.96 -2.69
CA ILE A 142 24.25 1.55 -2.76
C ILE A 142 24.88 0.91 -3.99
N ASN A 143 25.76 -0.07 -3.77
CA ASN A 143 26.49 -0.77 -4.82
C ASN A 143 26.24 -2.29 -4.81
N SER A 144 25.62 -2.80 -3.75
CA SER A 144 25.36 -4.23 -3.57
C SER A 144 24.06 -4.50 -2.86
N VAL A 145 23.55 -5.72 -2.99
CA VAL A 145 22.36 -6.20 -2.24
C VAL A 145 22.59 -6.11 -0.73
N LYS A 146 23.83 -6.31 -0.27
CA LYS A 146 24.18 -6.19 1.15
C LYS A 146 23.98 -4.77 1.66
N ASP A 147 24.25 -3.75 0.84
CA ASP A 147 24.04 -2.35 1.22
C ASP A 147 22.54 -2.05 1.37
N ILE A 148 21.68 -2.69 0.55
CA ILE A 148 20.22 -2.56 0.66
C ILE A 148 19.74 -3.10 2.00
N TYR A 149 20.15 -4.31 2.35
CA TYR A 149 19.76 -4.93 3.62
C TYR A 149 20.23 -4.13 4.85
N ASN A 150 21.41 -3.54 4.78
CA ASN A 150 22.04 -2.80 5.90
C ASN A 150 21.71 -1.30 5.89
N SER A 151 20.94 -0.79 4.94
CA SER A 151 20.56 0.63 4.91
C SER A 151 19.81 1.04 6.19
N GLU A 152 20.02 2.27 6.64
CA GLU A 152 19.34 2.78 7.85
C GLU A 152 17.83 2.88 7.66
N SER A 153 17.40 3.22 6.45
CA SER A 153 16.00 3.41 6.07
C SER A 153 15.68 2.69 4.75
N PRO A 154 14.39 2.43 4.46
CA PRO A 154 13.98 1.91 3.17
C PRO A 154 14.43 2.83 2.03
N LEU A 155 14.91 2.23 0.94
CA LEU A 155 15.36 2.95 -0.24
C LEU A 155 14.21 3.30 -1.18
N VAL A 156 13.21 2.40 -1.26
CA VAL A 156 11.99 2.59 -2.03
C VAL A 156 10.96 3.24 -1.14
N CYS A 157 10.82 4.54 -1.29
CA CYS A 157 9.87 5.35 -0.51
C CYS A 157 9.48 6.61 -1.28
N PHE A 158 8.38 7.20 -0.91
CA PHE A 158 7.96 8.50 -1.41
C PHE A 158 8.93 9.61 -1.04
N SER A 159 8.99 10.66 -1.87
CA SER A 159 9.57 11.95 -1.48
C SER A 159 8.78 12.53 -0.31
N LYS A 160 9.37 13.51 0.39
CA LYS A 160 8.67 14.17 1.52
C LYS A 160 7.32 14.77 1.10
N GLU A 161 7.25 15.37 -0.08
CA GLU A 161 6.03 15.97 -0.61
C GLU A 161 4.97 14.90 -0.88
N MET A 162 5.33 13.82 -1.57
CA MET A 162 4.42 12.72 -1.87
C MET A 162 4.00 11.94 -0.61
N GLN A 163 4.87 11.87 0.41
CA GLN A 163 4.52 11.27 1.70
C GLN A 163 3.42 12.08 2.41
N LEU A 164 3.49 13.41 2.39
CA LEU A 164 2.44 14.28 2.93
C LEU A 164 1.12 14.10 2.18
N PHE A 165 1.20 13.94 0.87
CA PHE A 165 0.05 13.62 0.04
C PHE A 165 -0.58 12.27 0.42
N ASP A 166 0.21 11.20 0.55
CA ASP A 166 -0.25 9.87 0.96
C ASP A 166 -0.94 9.91 2.34
N ILE A 167 -0.34 10.60 3.31
CA ILE A 167 -0.93 10.82 4.63
C ILE A 167 -2.27 11.55 4.52
N SER A 168 -2.35 12.57 3.68
CA SER A 168 -3.57 13.36 3.48
C SER A 168 -4.69 12.54 2.85
N ILE A 169 -4.38 11.69 1.86
CA ILE A 169 -5.34 10.74 1.29
C ILE A 169 -5.84 9.76 2.34
N LYS A 170 -4.94 9.13 3.08
CA LYS A 170 -5.30 8.16 4.12
C LYS A 170 -6.19 8.78 5.21
N SER A 171 -5.90 10.02 5.61
CA SER A 171 -6.73 10.76 6.55
C SER A 171 -8.12 11.05 5.97
N PHE A 172 -8.19 11.52 4.73
CA PHE A 172 -9.46 11.80 4.04
C PHE A 172 -10.30 10.53 3.89
N LEU A 173 -9.73 9.42 3.43
CA LEU A 173 -10.43 8.14 3.30
C LEU A 173 -10.94 7.63 4.64
N ARG A 174 -10.13 7.76 5.68
CA ARG A 174 -10.53 7.39 7.03
C ARG A 174 -11.77 8.13 7.47
N GLU A 175 -11.79 9.45 7.31
CA GLU A 175 -12.91 10.31 7.75
C GLU A 175 -14.14 10.14 6.86
N ARG A 176 -13.97 10.24 5.54
CA ARG A 176 -15.09 10.37 4.59
C ARG A 176 -15.62 9.04 4.08
N MET A 177 -14.83 7.97 4.17
CA MET A 177 -15.20 6.64 3.70
C MET A 177 -15.35 5.66 4.86
N TYR A 178 -14.26 5.29 5.55
CA TYR A 178 -14.28 4.21 6.54
C TYR A 178 -15.17 4.50 7.75
N PHE A 179 -15.17 5.73 8.23
CA PHE A 179 -16.03 6.17 9.34
C PHE A 179 -17.34 6.82 8.90
N SER A 180 -17.69 6.75 7.61
CA SER A 180 -19.00 7.21 7.17
C SER A 180 -20.13 6.37 7.79
N LYS A 181 -21.23 7.02 8.13
CA LYS A 181 -22.40 6.35 8.76
C LYS A 181 -22.87 5.13 7.97
N ASN A 182 -22.86 5.22 6.64
CA ASN A 182 -23.31 4.15 5.75
C ASN A 182 -22.39 2.93 5.80
N VAL A 183 -21.06 3.14 5.79
CA VAL A 183 -20.06 2.07 5.86
C VAL A 183 -20.09 1.42 7.24
N LEU A 184 -20.10 2.22 8.31
CA LEU A 184 -20.17 1.71 9.70
C LEU A 184 -21.43 0.87 9.93
N LYS A 185 -22.58 1.30 9.41
CA LYS A 185 -23.83 0.51 9.52
C LYS A 185 -23.67 -0.87 8.86
N LYS A 186 -23.10 -0.93 7.65
CA LYS A 186 -22.85 -2.21 6.94
C LYS A 186 -21.84 -3.09 7.69
N THR A 187 -20.75 -2.50 8.16
CA THR A 187 -19.70 -3.22 8.90
C THR A 187 -20.24 -3.80 10.22
N ASN A 188 -21.04 -3.01 10.96
CA ASN A 188 -21.67 -3.49 12.21
C ASN A 188 -22.68 -4.60 11.96
N ASN A 189 -23.46 -4.51 10.88
CA ASN A 189 -24.35 -5.60 10.49
C ASN A 189 -23.59 -6.87 10.12
N GLY A 190 -22.49 -6.74 9.37
CA GLY A 190 -21.61 -7.86 9.04
C GLY A 190 -21.02 -8.52 10.29
N LYS A 191 -20.56 -7.73 11.28
CA LYS A 191 -20.07 -8.26 12.55
C LYS A 191 -21.14 -9.08 13.27
N LYS A 192 -22.37 -8.58 13.38
CA LYS A 192 -23.48 -9.29 14.00
C LYS A 192 -23.79 -10.62 13.30
N ILE A 193 -23.74 -10.64 11.96
CA ILE A 193 -23.96 -11.89 11.20
C ILE A 193 -22.87 -12.91 11.51
N ILE A 194 -21.60 -12.47 11.53
CA ILE A 194 -20.46 -13.35 11.88
C ILE A 194 -20.62 -13.88 13.32
N GLU A 195 -20.95 -13.02 14.27
CA GLU A 195 -21.21 -13.42 15.66
C GLU A 195 -22.31 -14.50 15.74
N ILE A 196 -23.41 -14.31 15.03
CA ILE A 196 -24.53 -15.30 15.02
C ILE A 196 -24.11 -16.62 14.37
N LEU A 197 -23.21 -16.61 13.37
CA LEU A 197 -22.79 -17.84 12.67
C LEU A 197 -21.74 -18.65 13.44
N PHE A 198 -21.02 -18.04 14.37
CA PHE A 198 -19.94 -18.68 15.12
C PHE A 198 -20.24 -18.89 16.62
N TYR A 199 -21.40 -18.47 17.08
CA TYR A 199 -21.96 -18.73 18.41
C TYR A 199 -23.32 -19.41 18.31
#